data_ebc0840928b8a57d06c2d00f311132e6
#
_entry.id   ebc0840928b8a57d06c2d00f311132e6
#
_cell.length_a   1.000
_cell.length_b   1.000
_cell.length_c   1.000
_cell.angle_alpha   90.00
_cell.angle_beta   90.00
_cell.angle_gamma   90.00
#
_symmetry.space_group_name_H-M   'P 1'
#
loop_
_entity.id
_entity.type
_entity.pdbx_description
1 polymer ?
#
loop_
_entity_poly.entity_id
_entity_poly.type
_entity_poly.pdbx_seq_one_letter_code
_entity_poly.pdbx_strand_id
1 'polypeptide(L)'
;KLTQPYFLPYTKNNGWLFLYLLIALLFCVGGSVLFLLTGLISLLSNFAPEITNQFLGGVQNSLKIIWDGPSGKIISSLFALGVFSFITVRGQLKQRRWLPWLLLGLIILMLLSVNGINAGISFLVRDITNALIEKDENESYKNLWILGICFISALPIRSLQFYFSAKL
;
A
#
# COMPACT_ATOMS: atom_id res chain seq x y z
N LYS A 1 23.86 1.15 11.87
CA LYS A 1 24.87 0.06 12.13
C LYS A 1 24.23 -1.32 12.34
N LEU A 2 22.97 -1.42 12.77
CA LEU A 2 22.27 -2.70 13.02
C LEU A 2 21.78 -3.42 11.75
N THR A 3 21.47 -2.69 10.69
CA THR A 3 20.97 -3.24 9.42
C THR A 3 22.08 -3.70 8.48
N GLN A 4 23.29 -3.21 8.66
CA GLN A 4 24.45 -3.54 7.83
C GLN A 4 24.76 -5.05 7.70
N PRO A 5 24.75 -5.88 8.77
CA PRO A 5 25.07 -7.30 8.64
C PRO A 5 24.04 -8.11 7.85
N TYR A 6 22.80 -7.62 7.70
CA TYR A 6 21.75 -8.33 6.96
C TYR A 6 21.87 -8.14 5.43
N PHE A 7 22.35 -6.98 4.98
CA PHE A 7 22.43 -6.62 3.56
C PHE A 7 23.87 -6.62 3.01
N LEU A 8 24.90 -6.48 3.86
CA LEU A 8 26.30 -6.34 3.50
C LEU A 8 26.91 -7.49 2.69
N PRO A 9 26.60 -8.78 2.95
CA PRO A 9 27.17 -9.85 2.14
C PRO A 9 26.79 -9.77 0.67
N TYR A 10 25.65 -9.13 0.35
CA TYR A 10 25.20 -8.93 -1.02
C TYR A 10 25.82 -7.69 -1.68
N THR A 11 26.01 -6.60 -0.92
CA THR A 11 26.52 -5.34 -1.45
C THR A 11 28.01 -5.38 -1.76
N LYS A 12 28.78 -6.20 -1.06
CA LYS A 12 30.24 -6.25 -1.22
C LYS A 12 30.67 -6.98 -2.49
N ASN A 13 29.91 -7.99 -2.96
CA ASN A 13 30.25 -8.77 -4.14
C ASN A 13 29.30 -8.58 -5.33
N ASN A 14 28.04 -8.11 -5.13
CA ASN A 14 27.04 -7.97 -6.18
C ASN A 14 26.09 -6.80 -5.92
N GLY A 15 26.60 -5.57 -5.94
CA GLY A 15 25.78 -4.35 -5.76
C GLY A 15 24.63 -4.25 -6.78
N TRP A 16 24.86 -4.73 -8.00
CA TRP A 16 23.83 -4.81 -9.04
C TRP A 16 22.67 -5.75 -8.69
N LEU A 17 22.98 -6.89 -8.06
CA LEU A 17 21.97 -7.85 -7.61
C LEU A 17 21.10 -7.28 -6.50
N PHE A 18 21.70 -6.50 -5.61
CA PHE A 18 20.96 -5.78 -4.55
C PHE A 18 19.99 -4.76 -5.16
N LEU A 19 20.47 -3.93 -6.09
CA LEU A 19 19.66 -2.92 -6.76
C LEU A 19 18.54 -3.56 -7.58
N TYR A 20 18.84 -4.65 -8.28
CA TYR A 20 17.85 -5.44 -9.02
C TYR A 20 16.73 -5.97 -8.11
N LEU A 21 17.09 -6.57 -6.97
CA LEU A 21 16.11 -7.08 -6.01
C LEU A 21 15.31 -5.97 -5.35
N LEU A 22 15.91 -4.80 -5.11
CA LEU A 22 15.22 -3.65 -4.56
C LEU A 22 14.16 -3.11 -5.53
N ILE A 23 14.49 -3.02 -6.81
CA ILE A 23 13.53 -2.64 -7.87
C ILE A 23 12.41 -3.69 -7.99
N ALA A 24 12.77 -4.98 -7.98
CA ALA A 24 11.80 -6.06 -8.01
C ALA A 24 10.85 -6.01 -6.79
N LEU A 25 11.37 -5.68 -5.60
CA LEU A 25 10.58 -5.51 -4.39
C LEU A 25 9.59 -4.35 -4.53
N LEU A 26 10.02 -3.20 -5.07
CA LEU A 26 9.14 -2.06 -5.30
C LEU A 26 7.98 -2.41 -6.25
N PHE A 27 8.24 -3.16 -7.31
CA PHE A 27 7.20 -3.64 -8.21
C PHE A 27 6.24 -4.62 -7.53
N CYS A 28 6.77 -5.54 -6.71
CA CYS A 28 5.94 -6.46 -5.93
C CYS A 28 5.04 -5.71 -4.94
N VAL A 29 5.59 -4.75 -4.20
CA VAL A 29 4.83 -3.97 -3.20
C VAL A 29 3.80 -3.08 -3.89
N GLY A 30 4.19 -2.34 -4.94
CA GLY A 30 3.27 -1.46 -5.68
C GLY A 30 2.12 -2.23 -6.31
N GLY A 31 2.40 -3.37 -6.96
CA GLY A 31 1.39 -4.25 -7.50
C GLY A 31 0.47 -4.82 -6.42
N SER A 32 1.04 -5.28 -5.30
CA SER A 32 0.25 -5.81 -4.16
C SER A 32 -0.72 -4.79 -3.59
N VAL A 33 -0.31 -3.54 -3.46
CA VAL A 33 -1.20 -2.45 -2.98
C VAL A 33 -2.40 -2.28 -3.91
N LEU A 34 -2.18 -2.22 -5.22
CA LEU A 34 -3.25 -2.06 -6.19
C LEU A 34 -4.20 -3.27 -6.22
N PHE A 35 -3.65 -4.49 -6.16
CA PHE A 35 -4.48 -5.70 -6.08
C PHE A 35 -5.30 -5.76 -4.80
N LEU A 36 -4.71 -5.41 -3.65
CA LEU A 36 -5.41 -5.38 -2.36
C LEU A 36 -6.51 -4.32 -2.34
N LEU A 37 -6.24 -3.12 -2.86
CA LEU A 37 -7.25 -2.06 -2.97
C LEU A 37 -8.41 -2.49 -3.87
N THR A 38 -8.11 -3.05 -5.02
CA THR A 38 -9.15 -3.55 -5.95
C THR A 38 -9.96 -4.66 -5.31
N GLY A 39 -9.31 -5.62 -4.65
CA GLY A 39 -9.97 -6.72 -3.95
C GLY A 39 -10.86 -6.22 -2.81
N LEU A 40 -10.37 -5.30 -1.98
CA LEU A 40 -11.13 -4.69 -0.88
C LEU A 40 -12.37 -3.95 -1.39
N ILE A 41 -12.23 -3.12 -2.42
CA ILE A 41 -13.36 -2.37 -2.99
C ILE A 41 -14.37 -3.32 -3.64
N SER A 42 -13.91 -4.37 -4.32
CA SER A 42 -14.78 -5.39 -4.88
C SER A 42 -15.55 -6.14 -3.79
N LEU A 43 -14.90 -6.49 -2.68
CA LEU A 43 -15.58 -7.11 -1.55
C LEU A 43 -16.60 -6.16 -0.92
N LEU A 44 -16.22 -4.91 -0.66
CA LEU A 44 -17.11 -3.90 -0.09
C LEU A 44 -18.31 -3.63 -0.98
N SER A 45 -18.15 -3.60 -2.30
CA SER A 45 -19.25 -3.41 -3.24
C SER A 45 -20.26 -4.56 -3.22
N ASN A 46 -19.83 -5.77 -2.86
CA ASN A 46 -20.72 -6.92 -2.71
C ASN A 46 -21.49 -6.91 -1.38
N PHE A 47 -20.84 -6.46 -0.29
CA PHE A 47 -21.46 -6.46 1.05
C PHE A 47 -22.23 -5.18 1.37
N ALA A 48 -21.79 -4.04 0.86
CA ALA A 48 -22.37 -2.73 1.14
C ALA A 48 -22.31 -1.82 -0.10
N PRO A 49 -23.12 -2.10 -1.13
CA PRO A 49 -23.08 -1.37 -2.41
C PRO A 49 -23.39 0.12 -2.25
N GLU A 50 -24.31 0.48 -1.38
CA GLU A 50 -24.69 1.89 -1.15
C GLU A 50 -23.53 2.70 -0.57
N ILE A 51 -22.84 2.15 0.44
CA ILE A 51 -21.69 2.80 1.06
C ILE A 51 -20.54 2.90 0.06
N THR A 52 -20.29 1.85 -0.72
CA THR A 52 -19.20 1.81 -1.68
C THR A 52 -19.41 2.83 -2.79
N ASN A 53 -20.61 2.92 -3.35
CA ASN A 53 -20.93 3.88 -4.41
C ASN A 53 -20.86 5.32 -3.91
N GLN A 54 -21.30 5.56 -2.68
CA GLN A 54 -21.37 6.90 -2.12
C GLN A 54 -20.00 7.44 -1.69
N PHE A 55 -19.14 6.60 -1.11
CA PHE A 55 -17.85 7.01 -0.53
C PHE A 55 -16.65 6.66 -1.39
N LEU A 56 -16.72 5.53 -2.11
CA LEU A 56 -15.59 4.99 -2.86
C LEU A 56 -15.83 4.99 -4.37
N GLY A 57 -16.94 5.54 -4.84
CA GLY A 57 -17.30 5.55 -6.27
C GLY A 57 -16.22 6.20 -7.14
N GLY A 58 -15.62 7.29 -6.67
CA GLY A 58 -14.49 7.95 -7.36
C GLY A 58 -13.26 7.06 -7.45
N VAL A 59 -12.92 6.37 -6.35
CA VAL A 59 -11.77 5.45 -6.30
C VAL A 59 -12.04 4.21 -7.15
N GLN A 60 -13.26 3.68 -7.11
CA GLN A 60 -13.68 2.54 -7.92
C GLN A 60 -13.58 2.86 -9.43
N ASN A 61 -14.05 4.03 -9.85
CA ASN A 61 -13.94 4.48 -11.23
C ASN A 61 -12.48 4.64 -11.65
N SER A 62 -11.65 5.22 -10.80
CA SER A 62 -10.22 5.39 -11.08
C SER A 62 -9.51 4.04 -11.22
N LEU A 63 -9.79 3.09 -10.34
CA LEU A 63 -9.25 1.73 -10.44
C LEU A 63 -9.74 1.02 -11.71
N LYS A 64 -11.02 1.19 -12.07
CA LYS A 64 -11.58 0.61 -13.29
C LYS A 64 -10.86 1.14 -14.54
N ILE A 65 -10.64 2.45 -14.61
CA ILE A 65 -9.87 3.08 -15.70
C ILE A 65 -8.43 2.53 -15.75
N ILE A 66 -7.79 2.32 -14.60
CA ILE A 66 -6.44 1.75 -14.54
C ILE A 66 -6.43 0.31 -15.07
N TRP A 67 -7.41 -0.52 -14.68
CA TRP A 67 -7.44 -1.95 -15.05
C TRP A 67 -7.92 -2.18 -16.48
N ASP A 68 -8.89 -1.42 -16.96
CA ASP A 68 -9.41 -1.54 -18.33
C ASP A 68 -8.45 -0.90 -19.37
N GLY A 69 -7.55 -0.03 -18.90
CA GLY A 69 -6.56 0.63 -19.74
C GLY A 69 -5.27 -0.16 -19.94
N PRO A 70 -4.35 0.36 -20.77
CA PRO A 70 -3.02 -0.23 -20.97
C PRO A 70 -2.21 -0.26 -19.67
N SER A 71 -2.50 0.63 -18.73
CA SER A 71 -1.84 0.72 -17.42
C SER A 71 -1.99 -0.56 -16.60
N GLY A 72 -3.16 -1.19 -16.61
CA GLY A 72 -3.42 -2.43 -15.89
C GLY A 72 -2.55 -3.59 -16.37
N LYS A 73 -2.36 -3.70 -17.70
CA LYS A 73 -1.47 -4.70 -18.29
C LYS A 73 -0.01 -4.46 -17.91
N ILE A 74 0.42 -3.19 -17.93
CA ILE A 74 1.79 -2.81 -17.54
C ILE A 74 2.04 -3.13 -16.06
N ILE A 75 1.11 -2.75 -15.18
CA ILE A 75 1.22 -3.00 -13.73
C ILE A 75 1.27 -4.51 -13.44
N SER A 76 0.38 -5.29 -14.06
CA SER A 76 0.36 -6.74 -13.92
C SER A 76 1.64 -7.38 -14.42
N SER A 77 2.18 -6.92 -15.53
CA SER A 77 3.46 -7.40 -16.07
C SER A 77 4.63 -7.06 -15.16
N LEU A 78 4.69 -5.85 -14.63
CA LEU A 78 5.74 -5.42 -13.71
C LEU A 78 5.67 -6.21 -12.38
N PHE A 79 4.46 -6.44 -11.87
CA PHE A 79 4.26 -7.28 -10.70
C PHE A 79 4.74 -8.72 -10.94
N ALA A 80 4.34 -9.32 -12.07
CA ALA A 80 4.76 -10.66 -12.46
C ALA A 80 6.29 -10.75 -12.62
N LEU A 81 6.92 -9.76 -13.26
CA LEU A 81 8.38 -9.66 -13.38
C LEU A 81 9.05 -9.55 -12.00
N GLY A 82 8.50 -8.77 -11.07
CA GLY A 82 9.00 -8.67 -9.70
C GLY A 82 8.97 -10.02 -8.99
N VAL A 83 7.84 -10.72 -9.02
CA VAL A 83 7.68 -12.05 -8.42
C VAL A 83 8.63 -13.06 -9.07
N PHE A 84 8.71 -13.09 -10.39
CA PHE A 84 9.61 -13.97 -11.14
C PHE A 84 11.08 -13.72 -10.78
N SER A 85 11.47 -12.47 -10.59
CA SER A 85 12.81 -12.08 -10.15
C SER A 85 13.17 -12.67 -8.78
N PHE A 86 12.24 -12.65 -7.82
CA PHE A 86 12.46 -13.30 -6.53
C PHE A 86 12.52 -14.82 -6.62
N ILE A 87 11.72 -15.43 -7.48
CA ILE A 87 11.73 -16.90 -7.70
C ILE A 87 13.07 -17.34 -8.31
N THR A 88 13.56 -16.64 -9.33
CA THR A 88 14.81 -16.99 -10.01
C THR A 88 16.04 -16.81 -9.12
N VAL A 89 16.05 -15.78 -8.29
CA VAL A 89 17.15 -15.49 -7.36
C VAL A 89 17.07 -16.33 -6.08
N ARG A 90 15.92 -17.01 -5.83
CA ARG A 90 15.69 -17.83 -4.63
C ARG A 90 16.82 -18.82 -4.34
N GLY A 91 17.39 -19.44 -5.38
CA GLY A 91 18.51 -20.38 -5.24
C GLY A 91 19.83 -19.74 -4.76
N GLN A 92 20.02 -18.45 -5.02
CA GLN A 92 21.17 -17.66 -4.56
C GLN A 92 20.92 -17.05 -3.18
N LEU A 93 19.67 -16.86 -2.79
CA LEU A 93 19.23 -16.44 -1.48
C LEU A 93 19.23 -17.67 -0.55
N LYS A 94 20.36 -17.96 0.13
CA LYS A 94 20.42 -19.03 1.14
C LYS A 94 19.31 -18.89 2.17
N GLN A 95 18.73 -20.02 2.59
CA GLN A 95 17.47 -20.23 3.32
C GLN A 95 17.06 -19.21 4.41
N ARG A 96 17.98 -18.48 5.03
CA ARG A 96 17.66 -17.47 6.08
C ARG A 96 17.68 -16.02 5.62
N ARG A 97 18.02 -15.74 4.36
CA ARG A 97 18.27 -14.36 3.90
C ARG A 97 17.11 -13.73 3.12
N TRP A 98 16.02 -14.46 2.86
CA TRP A 98 14.82 -13.90 2.26
C TRP A 98 13.93 -13.15 3.27
N LEU A 99 14.02 -13.50 4.57
CA LEU A 99 13.26 -12.88 5.65
C LEU A 99 13.45 -11.35 5.72
N PRO A 100 14.69 -10.79 5.68
CA PRO A 100 14.90 -9.34 5.64
C PRO A 100 14.21 -8.66 4.45
N TRP A 101 14.18 -9.29 3.29
CA TRP A 101 13.51 -8.76 2.11
C TRP A 101 11.99 -8.72 2.27
N LEU A 102 11.42 -9.76 2.88
CA LEU A 102 10.00 -9.82 3.20
C LEU A 102 9.63 -8.75 4.24
N LEU A 103 10.43 -8.61 5.29
CA LEU A 103 10.24 -7.56 6.30
C LEU A 103 10.36 -6.16 5.69
N LEU A 104 11.34 -5.93 4.82
CA LEU A 104 11.49 -4.67 4.12
C LEU A 104 10.27 -4.37 3.24
N GLY A 105 9.79 -5.36 2.49
CA GLY A 105 8.57 -5.24 1.68
C GLY A 105 7.34 -4.90 2.53
N LEU A 106 7.20 -5.56 3.68
CA LEU A 106 6.10 -5.32 4.63
C LEU A 106 6.16 -3.90 5.20
N ILE A 107 7.35 -3.40 5.54
CA ILE A 107 7.52 -2.03 6.04
C ILE A 107 7.18 -1.01 4.97
N ILE A 108 7.64 -1.21 3.72
CA ILE A 108 7.29 -0.32 2.61
C ILE A 108 5.78 -0.32 2.38
N LEU A 109 5.13 -1.49 2.42
CA LEU A 109 3.69 -1.62 2.27
C LEU A 109 2.94 -0.87 3.38
N MET A 110 3.37 -1.01 4.63
CA MET A 110 2.78 -0.29 5.76
C MET A 110 3.00 1.22 5.65
N LEU A 111 4.18 1.65 5.22
CA LEU A 111 4.50 3.06 5.00
C LEU A 111 3.61 3.67 3.92
N LEU A 112 3.39 2.96 2.81
CA LEU A 112 2.46 3.38 1.76
C LEU A 112 1.02 3.44 2.27
N SER A 113 0.60 2.47 3.09
CA SER A 113 -0.74 2.46 3.71
C SER A 113 -0.95 3.66 4.63
N VAL A 114 0.03 3.98 5.48
CA VAL A 114 -0.03 5.17 6.36
C VAL A 114 -0.09 6.45 5.55
N ASN A 115 0.70 6.57 4.48
CA ASN A 115 0.66 7.75 3.60
C ASN A 115 -0.67 7.86 2.87
N GLY A 116 -1.24 6.74 2.42
CA GLY A 116 -2.58 6.70 1.82
C GLY A 116 -3.67 7.17 2.79
N ILE A 117 -3.62 6.71 4.04
CA ILE A 117 -4.57 7.16 5.08
C ILE A 117 -4.40 8.65 5.36
N ASN A 118 -3.17 9.15 5.48
CA ASN A 118 -2.91 10.57 5.70
C ASN A 118 -3.43 11.44 4.55
N ALA A 119 -3.26 11.00 3.30
CA ALA A 119 -3.84 11.67 2.14
C ALA A 119 -5.37 11.67 2.21
N GLY A 120 -6.00 10.53 2.53
CA GLY A 120 -7.44 10.41 2.72
C GLY A 120 -7.98 11.35 3.79
N ILE A 121 -7.29 11.43 4.93
CA ILE A 121 -7.63 12.38 6.01
C ILE A 121 -7.57 13.83 5.52
N SER A 122 -6.56 14.18 4.71
CA SER A 122 -6.44 15.55 4.16
C SER A 122 -7.60 15.91 3.25
N PHE A 123 -8.08 14.97 2.42
CA PHE A 123 -9.27 15.18 1.60
C PHE A 123 -10.53 15.33 2.45
N LEU A 124 -10.71 14.48 3.47
CA LEU A 124 -11.86 14.56 4.38
C LEU A 124 -11.91 15.88 5.14
N VAL A 125 -10.77 16.37 5.63
CA VAL A 125 -10.70 17.68 6.32
C VAL A 125 -11.12 18.81 5.37
N ARG A 126 -10.67 18.77 4.11
CA ARG A 126 -11.11 19.75 3.10
C ARG A 126 -12.62 19.68 2.88
N ASP A 127 -13.17 18.46 2.74
CA ASP A 127 -14.61 18.28 2.47
C ASP A 127 -15.47 18.73 3.67
N ILE A 128 -15.00 18.49 4.91
CA ILE A 128 -15.62 19.03 6.13
C ILE A 128 -15.60 20.56 6.11
N THR A 129 -14.47 21.16 5.73
CA THR A 129 -14.34 22.62 5.67
C THR A 129 -15.29 23.22 4.64
N ASN A 130 -15.42 22.60 3.46
CA ASN A 130 -16.34 23.02 2.41
C ASN A 130 -17.80 22.90 2.89
N ALA A 131 -18.19 21.78 3.49
CA ALA A 131 -19.53 21.57 4.02
C ALA A 131 -19.90 22.60 5.12
N LEU A 132 -18.93 22.99 5.96
CA LEU A 132 -19.12 24.05 6.95
C LEU A 132 -19.33 25.44 6.32
N ILE A 133 -18.61 25.75 5.24
CA ILE A 133 -18.77 27.00 4.48
C ILE A 133 -20.14 27.04 3.81
N GLU A 134 -20.60 25.92 3.26
CA GLU A 134 -21.90 25.76 2.61
C GLU A 134 -23.06 25.65 3.61
N LYS A 135 -22.76 25.58 4.92
CA LYS A 135 -23.71 25.35 6.01
C LYS A 135 -24.53 24.05 5.87
N ASP A 136 -23.94 23.05 5.24
CA ASP A 136 -24.53 21.71 5.16
C ASP A 136 -24.13 20.89 6.40
N GLU A 137 -25.00 20.93 7.41
CA GLU A 137 -24.79 20.23 8.67
C GLU A 137 -24.71 18.71 8.48
N ASN A 138 -25.56 18.13 7.62
CA ASN A 138 -25.63 16.70 7.39
C ASN A 138 -24.33 16.16 6.78
N GLU A 139 -23.83 16.82 5.75
CA GLU A 139 -22.59 16.43 5.08
C GLU A 139 -21.37 16.63 5.99
N SER A 140 -21.36 17.69 6.81
CA SER A 140 -20.33 17.93 7.79
C SER A 140 -20.27 16.84 8.86
N TYR A 141 -21.39 16.46 9.48
CA TYR A 141 -21.45 15.37 10.47
C TYR A 141 -21.03 14.03 9.88
N LYS A 142 -21.48 13.71 8.68
CA LYS A 142 -21.11 12.49 7.97
C LYS A 142 -19.60 12.37 7.76
N ASN A 143 -18.97 13.42 7.24
CA ASN A 143 -17.53 13.45 6.99
C ASN A 143 -16.72 13.40 8.30
N LEU A 144 -17.25 13.95 9.39
CA LEU A 144 -16.66 13.89 10.72
C LEU A 144 -16.66 12.45 11.28
N TRP A 145 -17.74 11.69 11.08
CA TRP A 145 -17.80 10.28 11.44
C TRP A 145 -16.80 9.43 10.66
N ILE A 146 -16.67 9.67 9.35
CA ILE A 146 -15.70 8.98 8.49
C ILE A 146 -14.27 9.29 8.95
N LEU A 147 -13.98 10.54 9.30
CA LEU A 147 -12.70 10.96 9.84
C LEU A 147 -12.37 10.19 11.13
N GLY A 148 -13.32 10.04 12.03
CA GLY A 148 -13.16 9.25 13.26
C GLY A 148 -12.80 7.79 12.97
N ILE A 149 -13.50 7.15 12.04
CA ILE A 149 -13.21 5.76 11.61
C ILE A 149 -11.82 5.66 10.99
N CYS A 150 -11.41 6.61 10.16
CA CYS A 150 -10.06 6.64 9.58
C CYS A 150 -8.98 6.75 10.66
N PHE A 151 -9.16 7.55 11.70
CA PHE A 151 -8.21 7.64 12.82
C PHE A 151 -8.11 6.33 13.59
N ILE A 152 -9.25 5.70 13.91
CA ILE A 152 -9.27 4.42 14.63
C ILE A 152 -8.58 3.33 13.80
N SER A 153 -8.79 3.27 12.49
CA SER A 153 -8.14 2.30 11.61
C SER A 153 -6.64 2.54 11.41
N ALA A 154 -6.19 3.79 11.53
CA ALA A 154 -4.77 4.14 11.40
C ALA A 154 -3.92 3.67 12.58
N LEU A 155 -4.49 3.58 13.80
CA LEU A 155 -3.77 3.21 15.03
C LEU A 155 -3.10 1.82 14.95
N PRO A 156 -3.80 0.73 14.59
CA PRO A 156 -3.19 -0.60 14.51
C PRO A 156 -2.11 -0.66 13.41
N ILE A 157 -2.30 0.03 12.29
CA ILE A 157 -1.34 0.04 11.19
C ILE A 157 -0.04 0.73 11.64
N ARG A 158 -0.12 1.87 12.33
CA ARG A 158 1.04 2.57 12.89
C ARG A 158 1.76 1.74 13.95
N SER A 159 1.01 1.09 14.83
CA SER A 159 1.59 0.22 15.88
C SER A 159 2.34 -0.95 15.29
N LEU A 160 1.79 -1.62 14.27
CA LEU A 160 2.45 -2.69 13.54
C LEU A 160 3.69 -2.21 12.79
N GLN A 161 3.62 -1.05 12.14
CA GLN A 161 4.77 -0.44 11.48
C GLN A 161 5.93 -0.22 12.47
N PHE A 162 5.62 0.34 13.64
CA PHE A 162 6.62 0.59 14.67
C PHE A 162 7.24 -0.71 15.18
N TYR A 163 6.42 -1.73 15.41
CA TYR A 163 6.87 -3.06 15.85
C TYR A 163 7.82 -3.72 14.84
N PHE A 164 7.47 -3.72 13.55
CA PHE A 164 8.31 -4.31 12.51
C PHE A 164 9.59 -3.49 12.26
N SER A 165 9.50 -2.16 12.36
CA SER A 165 10.65 -1.27 12.22
C SER A 165 11.68 -1.46 13.35
N ALA A 166 11.23 -1.84 14.54
CA ALA A 166 12.12 -2.12 15.68
C ALA A 166 12.80 -3.49 15.58
N LYS A 167 12.28 -4.41 14.75
CA LYS A 167 12.87 -5.75 14.55
C LYS A 167 13.90 -5.82 13.40
N LEU A 168 14.02 -4.79 12.57
CA LEU A 168 15.00 -4.64 11.49
C LEU A 168 16.26 -3.93 11.98
#